data_b5a8fb1ee12e51bfc5bcf2e4b4c8d2b1
#
_entry.id   b5a8fb1ee12e51bfc5bcf2e4b4c8d2b1
#
_cell.length_a   1.000
_cell.length_b   1.000
_cell.length_c   1.000
_cell.angle_alpha   90.00
_cell.angle_beta   90.00
_cell.angle_gamma   90.00
#
_symmetry.space_group_name_H-M   'P 1'
#
loop_
_entity.id
_entity.type
_entity.pdbx_description
1 polymer ?
#
loop_
_entity_poly.entity_id
_entity_poly.type
_entity_poly.pdbx_seq_one_letter_code
_entity_poly.pdbx_strand_id
1 'polypeptide(L)'
;NTEGKVIILCGKGNNGGDGFGLGALLFMAGRIVEINKVEEPTKKEAKSALKLCLKLGVKVTKYSKPLKEADIYVDALLGAGIQKSPKPPYKSIIKDLIKAKNKGKEIISLDVPSGVDGTTGEAYFPAVNASTTITFLAMKKGLLTGEAVNHTGDIIFKNIGITKPKVLPDATLLGKTD
;
A
#
# COMPACT_ATOMS: atom_id res chain seq x y z
N ASN A 1 12.09 -4.33 15.61
CA ASN A 1 13.35 -3.72 15.19
C ASN A 1 13.06 -2.58 14.20
N THR A 2 13.23 -1.33 14.65
CA THR A 2 12.77 -0.14 13.93
C THR A 2 13.85 0.51 13.04
N GLU A 3 14.99 -0.12 12.83
CA GLU A 3 16.17 0.49 12.21
C GLU A 3 16.36 0.16 10.71
N GLY A 4 15.52 -0.70 10.14
CA GLY A 4 15.66 -1.15 8.76
C GLY A 4 15.35 -0.06 7.71
N LYS A 5 15.95 -0.21 6.53
CA LYS A 5 15.67 0.62 5.35
C LYS A 5 14.28 0.30 4.81
N VAL A 6 13.47 1.35 4.59
CA VAL A 6 12.14 1.25 4.00
C VAL A 6 12.16 1.75 2.55
N ILE A 7 11.62 0.96 1.62
CA ILE A 7 11.35 1.41 0.26
C ILE A 7 9.85 1.43 0.02
N ILE A 8 9.32 2.58 -0.38
CA ILE A 8 7.91 2.77 -0.69
C ILE A 8 7.73 2.83 -2.21
N LEU A 9 6.90 1.92 -2.73
CA LEU A 9 6.59 1.84 -4.16
C LEU A 9 5.27 2.58 -4.43
N CYS A 10 5.37 3.79 -5.00
CA CYS A 10 4.22 4.66 -5.19
C CYS A 10 3.70 4.61 -6.63
N GLY A 11 2.42 4.27 -6.78
CA GLY A 11 1.69 4.39 -8.03
C GLY A 11 1.22 5.84 -8.30
N LYS A 12 0.50 6.04 -9.41
CA LYS A 12 0.02 7.37 -9.83
C LYS A 12 -1.27 7.86 -9.17
N GLY A 13 -1.99 6.95 -8.50
CA GLY A 13 -3.32 7.20 -7.91
C GLY A 13 -3.27 7.71 -6.47
N ASN A 14 -4.43 7.65 -5.79
CA ASN A 14 -4.57 8.06 -4.40
C ASN A 14 -3.69 7.20 -3.47
N ASN A 15 -3.67 5.89 -3.64
CA ASN A 15 -2.82 5.01 -2.83
C ASN A 15 -1.33 5.37 -2.95
N GLY A 16 -0.85 5.75 -4.14
CA GLY A 16 0.49 6.33 -4.31
C GLY A 16 0.66 7.65 -3.53
N GLY A 17 -0.40 8.46 -3.45
CA GLY A 17 -0.45 9.66 -2.62
C GLY A 17 -0.26 9.36 -1.13
N ASP A 18 -0.93 8.32 -0.63
CA ASP A 18 -0.77 7.83 0.74
C ASP A 18 0.66 7.35 0.99
N GLY A 19 1.26 6.66 -0.01
CA GLY A 19 2.66 6.26 0.02
C GLY A 19 3.63 7.46 0.10
N PHE A 20 3.41 8.53 -0.66
CA PHE A 20 4.19 9.77 -0.52
C PHE A 20 4.02 10.40 0.86
N GLY A 21 2.78 10.46 1.38
CA GLY A 21 2.50 10.96 2.73
C GLY A 21 3.23 10.17 3.79
N LEU A 22 3.17 8.84 3.73
CA LEU A 22 3.90 7.95 4.64
C LEU A 22 5.42 8.21 4.56
N GLY A 23 5.96 8.35 3.34
CA GLY A 23 7.39 8.62 3.15
C GLY A 23 7.83 9.92 3.81
N ALA A 24 7.03 10.99 3.71
CA ALA A 24 7.30 12.25 4.40
C ALA A 24 7.30 12.07 5.93
N LEU A 25 6.30 11.36 6.49
CA LEU A 25 6.18 11.11 7.92
C LEU A 25 7.35 10.25 8.46
N LEU A 26 7.72 9.18 7.76
CA LEU A 26 8.85 8.34 8.13
C LEU A 26 10.16 9.11 8.10
N PHE A 27 10.37 9.95 7.08
CA PHE A 27 11.56 10.79 6.99
C PHE A 27 11.65 11.79 8.14
N MET A 28 10.55 12.47 8.46
CA MET A 28 10.48 13.39 9.61
C MET A 28 10.70 12.67 10.94
N ALA A 29 10.34 11.40 11.04
CA ALA A 29 10.61 10.55 12.20
C ALA A 29 12.06 9.98 12.22
N GLY A 30 12.95 10.44 11.33
CA GLY A 30 14.36 10.04 11.29
C GLY A 30 14.60 8.64 10.71
N ARG A 31 13.62 8.08 9.95
CA ARG A 31 13.74 6.74 9.38
C ARG A 31 14.50 6.77 8.04
N ILE A 32 15.22 5.69 7.75
CA ILE A 32 15.87 5.50 6.45
C ILE A 32 14.81 5.10 5.44
N VAL A 33 14.36 6.06 4.64
CA VAL A 33 13.29 5.87 3.65
C VAL A 33 13.72 6.30 2.26
N GLU A 34 13.33 5.51 1.26
CA GLU A 34 13.43 5.86 -0.15
C GLU A 34 12.09 5.61 -0.82
N ILE A 35 11.64 6.54 -1.66
CA ILE A 35 10.42 6.39 -2.47
C ILE A 35 10.81 6.04 -3.89
N ASN A 36 10.25 4.94 -4.41
CA ASN A 36 10.36 4.59 -5.81
C ASN A 36 9.03 4.90 -6.52
N LYS A 37 9.00 6.02 -7.20
CA LYS A 37 7.84 6.48 -7.97
C LYS A 37 7.74 5.70 -9.29
N VAL A 38 6.61 5.05 -9.54
CA VAL A 38 6.38 4.24 -10.76
C VAL A 38 6.00 5.13 -11.93
N GLU A 39 5.03 6.01 -11.73
CA GLU A 39 4.53 6.98 -12.70
C GLU A 39 4.33 8.33 -12.02
N GLU A 40 4.15 9.41 -12.80
CA GLU A 40 3.80 10.71 -12.24
C GLU A 40 2.40 10.68 -11.62
N PRO A 41 2.22 11.23 -10.40
CA PRO A 41 0.92 11.26 -9.75
C PRO A 41 -0.08 12.10 -10.57
N THR A 42 -1.29 11.56 -10.73
CA THR A 42 -2.34 12.23 -11.50
C THR A 42 -3.31 13.02 -10.63
N LYS A 43 -3.50 12.60 -9.37
CA LYS A 43 -4.42 13.24 -8.43
C LYS A 43 -3.75 14.42 -7.72
N LYS A 44 -4.55 15.48 -7.44
CA LYS A 44 -4.06 16.72 -6.81
C LYS A 44 -3.38 16.46 -5.46
N GLU A 45 -4.00 15.63 -4.64
CA GLU A 45 -3.53 15.25 -3.31
C GLU A 45 -2.19 14.51 -3.40
N ALA A 46 -2.08 13.54 -4.30
CA ALA A 46 -0.85 12.79 -4.54
C ALA A 46 0.31 13.69 -5.06
N LYS A 47 -0.01 14.67 -5.93
CA LYS A 47 0.96 15.67 -6.40
C LYS A 47 1.45 16.54 -5.23
N SER A 48 0.55 16.94 -4.34
CA SER A 48 0.88 17.74 -3.15
C SER A 48 1.76 16.95 -2.18
N ALA A 49 1.44 15.67 -1.95
CA ALA A 49 2.24 14.78 -1.10
C ALA A 49 3.65 14.56 -1.68
N LEU A 50 3.77 14.33 -2.99
CA LEU A 50 5.08 14.24 -3.66
C LEU A 50 5.89 15.54 -3.50
N LYS A 51 5.25 16.71 -3.70
CA LYS A 51 5.90 18.01 -3.53
C LYS A 51 6.43 18.19 -2.11
N LEU A 52 5.66 17.75 -1.10
CA LEU A 52 6.09 17.78 0.30
C LEU A 52 7.33 16.90 0.52
N CYS A 53 7.34 15.66 -0.01
CA CYS A 53 8.52 14.78 0.08
C CYS A 53 9.76 15.44 -0.49
N LEU A 54 9.66 16.04 -1.68
CA LEU A 54 10.78 16.72 -2.33
C LEU A 54 11.26 17.93 -1.50
N LYS A 55 10.33 18.72 -0.95
CA LYS A 55 10.66 19.86 -0.09
C LYS A 55 11.38 19.46 1.21
N LEU A 56 11.01 18.32 1.78
CA LEU A 56 11.64 17.76 2.98
C LEU A 56 13.00 17.10 2.71
N GLY A 57 13.35 16.85 1.44
CA GLY A 57 14.58 16.15 1.08
C GLY A 57 14.47 14.62 1.09
N VAL A 58 13.26 14.08 1.10
CA VAL A 58 13.06 12.63 0.97
C VAL A 58 13.65 12.15 -0.37
N LYS A 59 14.42 11.08 -0.33
CA LYS A 59 14.97 10.49 -1.56
C LYS A 59 13.85 9.88 -2.40
N VAL A 60 13.47 10.56 -3.47
CA VAL A 60 12.48 10.10 -4.44
C VAL A 60 13.18 9.77 -5.75
N THR A 61 13.08 8.53 -6.19
CA THR A 61 13.65 8.07 -7.47
C THR A 61 12.56 7.44 -8.34
N LYS A 62 12.77 7.43 -9.65
CA LYS A 62 11.92 6.65 -10.54
C LYS A 62 12.20 5.16 -10.31
N TYR A 63 11.13 4.34 -10.26
CA TYR A 63 11.30 2.89 -10.19
C TYR A 63 12.15 2.38 -11.35
N SER A 64 13.09 1.50 -11.06
CA SER A 64 13.92 0.78 -12.03
C SER A 64 14.18 -0.64 -11.54
N LYS A 65 14.38 -1.57 -12.48
CA LYS A 65 14.80 -2.94 -12.15
C LYS A 65 16.31 -3.03 -12.02
N PRO A 66 16.80 -3.94 -11.18
CA PRO A 66 16.09 -4.74 -10.18
C PRO A 66 15.56 -3.89 -9.02
N LEU A 67 14.62 -4.45 -8.25
CA LEU A 67 14.16 -3.82 -7.02
C LEU A 67 15.36 -3.64 -6.07
N LYS A 68 15.57 -2.40 -5.60
CA LYS A 68 16.68 -2.10 -4.68
C LYS A 68 16.50 -2.83 -3.36
N GLU A 69 17.62 -3.17 -2.71
CA GLU A 69 17.60 -3.86 -1.43
C GLU A 69 17.01 -3.00 -0.32
N ALA A 70 16.11 -3.59 0.47
CA ALA A 70 15.50 -3.01 1.65
C ALA A 70 15.13 -4.10 2.66
N ASP A 71 14.83 -3.69 3.89
CA ASP A 71 14.32 -4.58 4.93
C ASP A 71 12.80 -4.67 4.86
N ILE A 72 12.17 -3.53 4.55
CA ILE A 72 10.71 -3.39 4.44
C ILE A 72 10.38 -2.75 3.08
N TYR A 73 9.44 -3.35 2.37
CA TYR A 73 8.83 -2.74 1.20
C TYR A 73 7.39 -2.34 1.50
N VAL A 74 7.03 -1.12 1.11
CA VAL A 74 5.65 -0.65 1.21
C VAL A 74 5.02 -0.66 -0.18
N ASP A 75 3.95 -1.40 -0.33
CA ASP A 75 3.09 -1.43 -1.49
C ASP A 75 2.06 -0.29 -1.40
N ALA A 76 2.29 0.75 -2.17
CA ALA A 76 1.37 1.87 -2.40
C ALA A 76 1.12 2.04 -3.91
N LEU A 77 1.02 0.92 -4.65
CA LEU A 77 0.94 0.91 -6.10
C LEU A 77 -0.49 1.15 -6.61
N LEU A 78 -1.43 0.28 -6.20
CA LEU A 78 -2.82 0.27 -6.64
C LEU A 78 -3.73 0.24 -5.42
N GLY A 79 -4.84 0.96 -5.45
CA GLY A 79 -5.84 0.98 -4.37
C GLY A 79 -7.00 0.01 -4.63
N ALA A 80 -8.04 0.11 -3.79
CA ALA A 80 -9.17 -0.81 -3.69
C ALA A 80 -10.04 -0.98 -4.95
N GLY A 81 -9.94 -0.09 -5.93
CA GLY A 81 -10.82 -0.08 -7.12
C GLY A 81 -10.29 -0.90 -8.31
N ILE A 82 -9.43 -1.87 -8.11
CA ILE A 82 -8.95 -2.72 -9.21
C ILE A 82 -10.01 -3.76 -9.59
N GLN A 83 -10.28 -3.91 -10.89
CA GLN A 83 -11.28 -4.86 -11.43
C GLN A 83 -10.72 -5.74 -12.55
N LYS A 84 -9.40 -5.82 -12.68
CA LYS A 84 -8.70 -6.63 -13.69
C LYS A 84 -7.22 -6.75 -13.35
N SER A 85 -6.58 -7.77 -13.93
CA SER A 85 -5.14 -8.01 -13.73
C SER A 85 -4.28 -6.77 -13.97
N PRO A 86 -3.33 -6.48 -13.07
CA PRO A 86 -2.41 -5.38 -13.22
C PRO A 86 -1.63 -5.47 -14.54
N LYS A 87 -1.53 -4.34 -15.24
CA LYS A 87 -0.74 -4.21 -16.47
C LYS A 87 0.69 -3.73 -16.15
N PRO A 88 1.66 -3.88 -17.08
CA PRO A 88 2.94 -3.20 -16.94
C PRO A 88 2.77 -1.67 -16.79
N PRO A 89 3.61 -1.01 -15.95
CA PRO A 89 4.74 -1.58 -15.21
C PRO A 89 4.36 -2.29 -13.92
N TYR A 90 3.15 -2.10 -13.37
CA TYR A 90 2.71 -2.62 -12.07
C TYR A 90 2.83 -4.15 -11.96
N LYS A 91 2.43 -4.88 -13.02
CA LYS A 91 2.53 -6.35 -13.08
C LYS A 91 3.94 -6.85 -12.75
N SER A 92 4.96 -6.20 -13.26
CA SER A 92 6.35 -6.61 -13.03
C SER A 92 6.83 -6.25 -11.63
N ILE A 93 6.39 -5.11 -11.10
CA ILE A 93 6.75 -4.66 -9.75
C ILE A 93 6.12 -5.59 -8.69
N ILE A 94 4.85 -5.94 -8.85
CA ILE A 94 4.16 -6.88 -7.97
C ILE A 94 4.89 -8.24 -7.95
N LYS A 95 5.31 -8.74 -9.11
CA LYS A 95 6.13 -9.97 -9.18
C LYS A 95 7.45 -9.84 -8.43
N ASP A 96 8.09 -8.68 -8.47
CA ASP A 96 9.34 -8.46 -7.74
C ASP A 96 9.10 -8.35 -6.22
N LEU A 97 7.97 -7.76 -5.78
CA LEU A 97 7.54 -7.79 -4.38
C LEU A 97 7.24 -9.21 -3.88
N ILE A 98 6.56 -10.04 -4.68
CA ILE A 98 6.32 -11.47 -4.35
C ILE A 98 7.65 -12.19 -4.17
N LYS A 99 8.63 -11.97 -5.05
CA LYS A 99 9.97 -12.56 -4.90
C LYS A 99 10.68 -12.08 -3.63
N ALA A 100 10.54 -10.79 -3.28
CA ALA A 100 11.11 -10.24 -2.05
C ALA A 100 10.47 -10.90 -0.81
N LYS A 101 9.13 -11.06 -0.80
CA LYS A 101 8.40 -11.78 0.25
C LYS A 101 8.92 -13.22 0.42
N ASN A 102 9.10 -13.94 -0.68
CA ASN A 102 9.62 -15.32 -0.68
C ASN A 102 11.07 -15.42 -0.16
N LYS A 103 11.81 -14.31 -0.14
CA LYS A 103 13.15 -14.19 0.47
C LYS A 103 13.10 -13.71 1.92
N GLY A 104 11.94 -13.71 2.55
CA GLY A 104 11.76 -13.31 3.95
C GLY A 104 11.68 -11.79 4.19
N LYS A 105 11.55 -10.97 3.13
CA LYS A 105 11.36 -9.53 3.31
C LYS A 105 9.94 -9.21 3.76
N GLU A 106 9.82 -8.15 4.55
CA GLU A 106 8.52 -7.67 5.02
C GLU A 106 7.85 -6.80 3.95
N ILE A 107 6.59 -7.10 3.66
CA ILE A 107 5.77 -6.35 2.71
C ILE A 107 4.58 -5.76 3.46
N ILE A 108 4.46 -4.44 3.46
CA ILE A 108 3.33 -3.73 4.05
C ILE A 108 2.52 -3.12 2.92
N SER A 109 1.25 -3.51 2.78
CA SER A 109 0.34 -2.89 1.81
C SER A 109 -0.46 -1.76 2.44
N LEU A 110 -0.54 -0.62 1.75
CA LEU A 110 -1.40 0.49 2.13
C LEU A 110 -2.77 0.32 1.48
N ASP A 111 -3.80 0.50 2.27
CA ASP A 111 -5.21 0.42 1.94
C ASP A 111 -5.67 -1.00 1.57
N VAL A 112 -5.16 -1.57 0.49
CA VAL A 112 -5.46 -2.92 -0.01
C VAL A 112 -4.21 -3.45 -0.71
N PRO A 113 -3.85 -4.74 -0.60
CA PRO A 113 -2.75 -5.30 -1.39
C PRO A 113 -2.99 -5.10 -2.89
N SER A 114 -1.97 -4.58 -3.60
CA SER A 114 -2.11 -4.28 -5.03
C SER A 114 -2.41 -5.55 -5.83
N GLY A 115 -3.52 -5.54 -6.54
CA GLY A 115 -4.07 -6.70 -7.24
C GLY A 115 -5.32 -7.30 -6.59
N VAL A 116 -5.67 -6.89 -5.38
CA VAL A 116 -6.87 -7.32 -4.67
C VAL A 116 -7.99 -6.30 -4.82
N ASP A 117 -9.21 -6.75 -5.10
CA ASP A 117 -10.42 -5.92 -5.08
C ASP A 117 -10.90 -5.75 -3.63
N GLY A 118 -10.90 -4.50 -3.14
CA GLY A 118 -11.31 -4.18 -1.78
C GLY A 118 -12.81 -4.36 -1.51
N THR A 119 -13.63 -4.60 -2.53
CA THR A 119 -15.08 -4.79 -2.41
C THR A 119 -15.46 -6.27 -2.40
N THR A 120 -14.91 -7.04 -3.34
CA THR A 120 -15.28 -8.44 -3.55
C THR A 120 -14.33 -9.43 -2.87
N GLY A 121 -13.08 -9.04 -2.66
CA GLY A 121 -12.03 -9.93 -2.19
C GLY A 121 -11.42 -10.80 -3.29
N GLU A 122 -11.74 -10.52 -4.55
CA GLU A 122 -11.13 -11.20 -5.69
C GLU A 122 -9.67 -10.75 -5.86
N ALA A 123 -8.77 -11.70 -6.16
CA ALA A 123 -7.38 -11.40 -6.47
C ALA A 123 -7.14 -11.48 -7.98
N TYR A 124 -6.79 -10.37 -8.60
CA TYR A 124 -6.41 -10.27 -10.01
C TYR A 124 -4.90 -10.43 -10.17
N PHE A 125 -4.46 -11.62 -10.52
CA PHE A 125 -3.03 -11.96 -10.55
C PHE A 125 -2.20 -11.22 -11.60
N PRO A 126 -0.94 -10.86 -11.22
CA PRO A 126 -0.33 -11.07 -9.91
C PRO A 126 -0.86 -10.09 -8.86
N ALA A 127 -1.11 -10.56 -7.65
CA ALA A 127 -1.48 -9.76 -6.50
C ALA A 127 -0.36 -9.81 -5.45
N VAL A 128 -0.16 -8.71 -4.73
CA VAL A 128 0.82 -8.63 -3.64
C VAL A 128 0.42 -9.58 -2.52
N ASN A 129 1.41 -10.29 -1.96
CA ASN A 129 1.25 -11.07 -0.73
C ASN A 129 1.88 -10.28 0.42
N ALA A 130 1.05 -9.51 1.12
CA ALA A 130 1.49 -8.67 2.22
C ALA A 130 1.81 -9.48 3.49
N SER A 131 2.71 -8.97 4.32
CA SER A 131 2.86 -9.40 5.72
C SER A 131 1.79 -8.73 6.58
N THR A 132 1.51 -7.46 6.24
CA THR A 132 0.55 -6.62 6.95
C THR A 132 -0.14 -5.70 5.95
N THR A 133 -1.44 -5.51 6.10
CA THR A 133 -2.22 -4.52 5.36
C THR A 133 -2.71 -3.45 6.32
N ILE A 134 -2.35 -2.19 6.07
CA ILE A 134 -2.83 -1.05 6.83
C ILE A 134 -3.93 -0.38 6.02
N THR A 135 -5.17 -0.51 6.46
CA THR A 135 -6.35 0.06 5.80
C THR A 135 -6.92 1.24 6.58
N PHE A 136 -7.46 2.24 5.87
CA PHE A 136 -7.91 3.51 6.47
C PHE A 136 -9.32 3.85 6.05
N LEU A 137 -9.92 4.84 6.72
CA LEU A 137 -11.26 5.40 6.50
C LEU A 137 -12.38 4.43 6.87
N ALA A 138 -12.44 3.29 6.22
CA ALA A 138 -13.37 2.20 6.48
C ALA A 138 -12.67 0.86 6.26
N MET A 139 -13.06 -0.15 7.03
CA MET A 139 -12.68 -1.53 6.76
C MET A 139 -13.32 -1.96 5.44
N LYS A 140 -12.50 -2.42 4.49
CA LYS A 140 -13.01 -2.94 3.22
C LYS A 140 -13.43 -4.39 3.43
N LYS A 141 -14.69 -4.73 3.14
CA LYS A 141 -15.20 -6.10 3.28
C LYS A 141 -14.39 -7.12 2.47
N GLY A 142 -13.90 -6.71 1.30
CA GLY A 142 -13.08 -7.53 0.42
C GLY A 142 -11.75 -7.97 1.05
N LEU A 143 -11.23 -7.28 2.06
CA LEU A 143 -10.01 -7.73 2.75
C LEU A 143 -10.22 -8.98 3.61
N LEU A 144 -11.47 -9.25 3.98
CA LEU A 144 -11.87 -10.33 4.90
C LEU A 144 -12.60 -11.46 4.17
N THR A 145 -12.69 -11.42 2.85
CA THR A 145 -13.48 -12.37 2.05
C THR A 145 -12.70 -12.84 0.82
N GLY A 146 -13.13 -13.94 0.24
CA GLY A 146 -12.59 -14.46 -1.01
C GLY A 146 -11.11 -14.82 -0.93
N GLU A 147 -10.39 -14.59 -2.02
CA GLU A 147 -8.95 -14.87 -2.13
C GLU A 147 -8.09 -13.84 -1.38
N ALA A 148 -8.65 -12.68 -1.05
CA ALA A 148 -7.92 -11.61 -0.36
C ALA A 148 -7.31 -12.07 0.96
N VAL A 149 -7.95 -12.97 1.70
CA VAL A 149 -7.46 -13.52 2.97
C VAL A 149 -6.06 -14.14 2.87
N ASN A 150 -5.69 -14.61 1.67
CA ASN A 150 -4.38 -15.18 1.38
C ASN A 150 -3.34 -14.10 1.01
N HIS A 151 -3.76 -12.84 0.87
CA HIS A 151 -2.94 -11.74 0.40
C HIS A 151 -2.73 -10.64 1.42
N THR A 152 -3.63 -10.53 2.41
CA THR A 152 -3.69 -9.38 3.34
C THR A 152 -2.65 -9.44 4.46
N GLY A 153 -2.24 -10.64 4.89
CA GLY A 153 -1.51 -10.80 6.15
C GLY A 153 -2.32 -10.26 7.33
N ASP A 154 -1.64 -9.71 8.32
CA ASP A 154 -2.29 -9.05 9.45
C ASP A 154 -2.95 -7.74 9.01
N ILE A 155 -4.23 -7.56 9.36
CA ILE A 155 -4.98 -6.35 8.97
C ILE A 155 -4.99 -5.36 10.14
N ILE A 156 -4.47 -4.16 9.91
CA ILE A 156 -4.48 -3.05 10.85
C ILE A 156 -5.40 -1.96 10.31
N PHE A 157 -6.54 -1.73 10.98
CA PHE A 157 -7.41 -0.60 10.67
C PHE A 157 -6.97 0.65 11.44
N LYS A 158 -6.82 1.77 10.73
CA LYS A 158 -6.52 3.08 11.30
C LYS A 158 -7.57 4.11 10.89
N ASN A 159 -8.25 4.65 11.89
CA ASN A 159 -9.08 5.84 11.69
C ASN A 159 -8.15 7.07 11.63
N ILE A 160 -8.11 7.74 10.48
CA ILE A 160 -7.27 8.92 10.24
C ILE A 160 -7.98 10.23 10.59
N GLY A 161 -8.83 10.21 11.63
CA GLY A 161 -9.48 11.41 12.16
C GLY A 161 -10.78 11.83 11.45
N ILE A 162 -11.35 10.96 10.62
CA ILE A 162 -12.66 11.20 10.02
C ILE A 162 -13.74 10.82 11.00
N THR A 163 -14.61 11.76 11.33
CA THR A 163 -15.85 11.52 12.09
C THR A 163 -16.75 10.57 11.31
N LYS A 164 -17.48 9.73 12.05
CA LYS A 164 -18.33 8.64 11.53
C LYS A 164 -18.94 8.95 10.17
N PRO A 165 -18.78 8.09 9.16
CA PRO A 165 -19.42 8.29 7.87
C PRO A 165 -20.95 8.33 8.06
N LYS A 166 -21.63 9.21 7.32
CA LYS A 166 -23.10 9.30 7.33
C LYS A 166 -23.79 8.11 6.63
N VAL A 167 -23.00 7.13 6.18
CA VAL A 167 -23.47 5.96 5.43
C VAL A 167 -23.38 4.73 6.34
N LEU A 168 -24.43 3.91 6.32
CA LEU A 168 -24.45 2.64 7.02
C LEU A 168 -23.44 1.68 6.39
N PRO A 169 -22.74 0.85 7.17
CA PRO A 169 -21.82 -0.14 6.63
C PRO A 169 -22.58 -1.24 5.89
N ASP A 170 -22.03 -1.73 4.77
CA ASP A 170 -22.60 -2.86 4.00
C ASP A 170 -22.55 -4.18 4.78
N ALA A 171 -21.66 -4.30 5.75
CA ALA A 171 -21.48 -5.47 6.59
C ALA A 171 -20.89 -5.07 7.95
N THR A 172 -21.13 -5.86 8.95
CA THR A 172 -20.57 -5.69 10.30
C THR A 172 -19.70 -6.89 10.65
N LEU A 173 -18.49 -6.64 11.14
CA LEU A 173 -17.66 -7.67 11.74
C LEU A 173 -18.30 -8.13 13.05
N LEU A 174 -18.62 -9.41 13.12
CA LEU A 174 -19.01 -10.01 14.39
C LEU A 174 -17.74 -10.08 15.25
N GLY A 175 -17.72 -9.33 16.34
CA GLY A 175 -16.70 -9.48 17.39
C GLY A 175 -16.78 -10.87 18.02
N LYS A 176 -15.66 -11.35 18.59
CA LYS A 176 -15.75 -12.45 19.55
C LYS A 176 -16.64 -11.94 20.70
N THR A 177 -17.77 -12.58 20.88
CA THR A 177 -18.50 -12.46 22.16
C THR A 177 -17.63 -13.17 23.20
N ASP A 178 -17.11 -12.40 24.16
CA ASP A 178 -16.48 -12.94 25.35
C ASP A 178 -17.49 -13.75 26.14
#